data_8e23bdd0d2580171a7b1711dd0722f55
#
_entry.id   8e23bdd0d2580171a7b1711dd0722f55
#
_cell.length_a   1.000
_cell.length_b   1.000
_cell.length_c   1.000
_cell.angle_alpha   90.00
_cell.angle_beta   90.00
_cell.angle_gamma   90.00
#
_symmetry.space_group_name_H-M   'P 1'
#
loop_
_entity.id
_entity.type
_entity.pdbx_description
1 polymer ?
#
loop_
_entity_poly.entity_id
_entity_poly.type
_entity_poly.pdbx_seq_one_letter_code
_entity_poly.pdbx_strand_id
1 'polypeptide(L)'
;MVTKNDIKFLKNLKQKKFRDSNKCFVVEGKKSISEFINSNYQLLKLYSVDCLFFKNIDNQFQIDYKFLKKISFLSNPTDHIAIFQLKEIQFMPC
;
A
#
# COMPACT_ATOMS: atom_id res chain seq x y z
N MET A 1 1.87 13.89 5.97
CA MET A 1 2.43 13.39 7.23
C MET A 1 1.69 12.14 7.67
N VAL A 2 2.42 11.11 8.04
CA VAL A 2 1.83 9.83 8.46
C VAL A 2 1.36 9.96 9.91
N THR A 3 0.11 9.60 10.16
CA THR A 3 -0.48 9.68 11.49
C THR A 3 -0.50 8.32 12.18
N LYS A 4 -0.79 8.30 13.48
CA LYS A 4 -0.97 7.05 14.22
C LYS A 4 -2.12 6.22 13.64
N ASN A 5 -3.16 6.88 13.16
CA ASN A 5 -4.30 6.20 12.53
C ASN A 5 -3.89 5.49 11.24
N ASP A 6 -3.00 6.11 10.45
CA ASP A 6 -2.48 5.49 9.23
C ASP A 6 -1.70 4.22 9.56
N ILE A 7 -0.85 4.28 10.58
CA ILE A 7 -0.05 3.13 11.01
C ILE A 7 -0.96 2.01 11.51
N LYS A 8 -1.97 2.33 12.30
CA LYS A 8 -2.92 1.36 12.81
C LYS A 8 -3.69 0.69 11.67
N PHE A 9 -4.14 1.48 10.69
CA PHE A 9 -4.84 0.96 9.52
C PHE A 9 -3.96 -0.04 8.75
N LEU A 10 -2.70 0.34 8.50
CA LEU A 10 -1.76 -0.53 7.79
C LEU A 10 -1.50 -1.84 8.55
N LYS A 11 -1.34 -1.77 9.87
CA LYS A 11 -1.16 -2.97 10.69
C LYS A 11 -2.36 -3.90 10.61
N ASN A 12 -3.56 -3.33 10.63
CA ASN A 12 -4.80 -4.13 10.56
C ASN A 12 -4.95 -4.81 9.20
N LEU A 13 -4.38 -4.26 8.14
CA LEU A 13 -4.42 -4.86 6.81
C LEU A 13 -3.64 -6.18 6.72
N LYS A 14 -2.88 -6.55 7.74
CA LYS A 14 -2.29 -7.88 7.83
C LYS A 14 -3.34 -8.97 8.00
N GLN A 15 -4.52 -8.62 8.53
CA GLN A 15 -5.62 -9.56 8.72
C GLN A 15 -6.48 -9.61 7.47
N LYS A 16 -6.68 -10.83 6.96
CA LYS A 16 -7.47 -11.02 5.74
C LYS A 16 -8.88 -10.44 5.88
N LYS A 17 -9.50 -10.65 7.02
CA LYS A 17 -10.86 -10.14 7.28
C LYS A 17 -10.93 -8.63 7.14
N PHE A 18 -9.92 -7.93 7.65
CA PHE A 18 -9.86 -6.47 7.56
C PHE A 18 -9.65 -6.02 6.12
N ARG A 19 -8.78 -6.71 5.36
CA ARG A 19 -8.57 -6.41 3.94
C ARG A 19 -9.85 -6.58 3.14
N ASP A 20 -10.56 -7.67 3.37
CA ASP A 20 -11.80 -7.96 2.66
C ASP A 20 -12.89 -6.93 2.98
N SER A 21 -12.98 -6.51 4.25
CA SER A 21 -13.96 -5.50 4.66
C SER A 21 -13.68 -4.13 4.05
N ASN A 22 -12.40 -3.78 3.90
CA ASN A 22 -12.01 -2.48 3.35
C ASN A 22 -11.73 -2.52 1.85
N LYS A 23 -11.78 -3.69 1.25
CA LYS A 23 -11.59 -3.92 -0.19
C LYS A 23 -10.28 -3.32 -0.68
N CYS A 24 -9.20 -3.58 0.06
CA CYS A 24 -7.88 -3.10 -0.31
C CYS A 24 -6.80 -4.11 0.09
N PHE A 25 -5.61 -3.93 -0.44
CA PHE A 25 -4.47 -4.79 -0.14
C PHE A 25 -3.18 -3.97 -0.15
N VAL A 26 -2.14 -4.55 0.44
CA VAL A 26 -0.84 -3.89 0.58
C VAL A 26 0.16 -4.49 -0.40
N VAL A 27 0.92 -3.63 -1.05
CA VAL A 27 2.04 -4.01 -1.93
C VAL A 27 3.29 -3.31 -1.43
N GLU A 28 4.38 -4.05 -1.31
CA GLU A 28 5.66 -3.52 -0.86
C GLU A 28 6.72 -3.61 -1.94
N GLY A 29 7.58 -2.59 -1.98
CA GLY A 29 8.68 -2.53 -2.92
C GLY A 29 8.33 -1.78 -4.20
N LYS A 30 9.26 -0.93 -4.64
CA LYS A 30 9.02 -0.04 -5.78
C LYS A 30 8.72 -0.78 -7.08
N LYS A 31 9.34 -1.94 -7.29
CA LYS A 31 9.11 -2.71 -8.51
C LYS A 31 7.68 -3.25 -8.57
N SER A 32 7.24 -3.90 -7.48
CA SER A 32 5.88 -4.44 -7.40
C SER A 32 4.84 -3.33 -7.46
N ILE A 33 5.07 -2.23 -6.75
CA ILE A 33 4.17 -1.08 -6.76
C ILE A 33 4.03 -0.53 -8.18
N SER A 34 5.14 -0.38 -8.91
CA SER A 34 5.13 0.09 -10.29
C SER A 34 4.32 -0.84 -11.19
N GLU A 35 4.46 -2.14 -11.02
CA GLU A 35 3.71 -3.12 -11.80
C GLU A 35 2.21 -2.99 -11.58
N PHE A 36 1.78 -2.82 -10.32
CA PHE A 36 0.36 -2.66 -10.01
C PHE A 36 -0.20 -1.34 -10.55
N ILE A 37 0.58 -0.26 -10.49
CA ILE A 37 0.16 1.01 -11.08
C ILE A 37 -0.05 0.85 -12.59
N ASN A 38 0.87 0.16 -13.26
CA ASN A 38 0.81 -0.05 -14.70
C ASN A 38 -0.31 -1.02 -15.11
N SER A 39 -0.79 -1.83 -14.16
CA SER A 39 -1.87 -2.79 -14.40
C SER A 39 -3.25 -2.21 -14.11
N ASN A 40 -3.36 -0.90 -14.00
CA ASN A 40 -4.61 -0.18 -13.77
C ASN A 40 -5.29 -0.46 -12.42
N TYR A 41 -4.51 -0.86 -11.42
CA TYR A 41 -5.01 -0.88 -10.06
C TYR A 41 -5.02 0.53 -9.52
N GLN A 42 -6.06 0.87 -8.76
CA GLN A 42 -6.14 2.18 -8.16
C GLN A 42 -5.27 2.25 -6.91
N LEU A 43 -4.30 3.15 -6.93
CA LEU A 43 -3.45 3.45 -5.79
C LEU A 43 -4.22 4.33 -4.82
N LEU A 44 -4.45 3.85 -3.61
CA LEU A 44 -5.14 4.61 -2.59
C LEU A 44 -4.17 5.49 -1.80
N LYS A 45 -3.08 4.90 -1.33
CA LYS A 45 -2.02 5.63 -0.62
C LYS A 45 -0.68 4.96 -0.85
N LEU A 46 0.37 5.77 -0.93
CA LEU A 46 1.74 5.31 -1.05
C LEU A 46 2.56 5.92 0.09
N TYR A 47 3.23 5.07 0.84
CA TYR A 47 4.13 5.51 1.91
C TYR A 47 5.57 5.22 1.50
N SER A 48 6.40 6.24 1.49
CA SER A 48 7.78 6.15 1.00
C SER A 48 8.75 6.76 1.99
N VAL A 49 9.85 6.07 2.23
CA VAL A 49 10.97 6.67 2.98
C VAL A 49 11.62 7.74 2.13
N ASP A 50 11.75 7.46 0.83
CA ASP A 50 12.25 8.41 -0.16
C ASP A 50 11.17 8.64 -1.21
N CYS A 51 10.64 9.85 -1.28
CA CYS A 51 9.55 10.21 -2.20
C CYS A 51 10.05 10.56 -3.60
N LEU A 52 11.34 10.46 -3.88
CA LEU A 52 11.92 10.87 -5.16
C LEU A 52 11.70 9.86 -6.27
N PHE A 53 11.55 8.58 -5.95
CA PHE A 53 11.38 7.54 -6.97
C PHE A 53 10.04 7.66 -7.71
N PHE A 54 8.96 7.83 -6.96
CA PHE A 54 7.63 7.99 -7.54
C PHE A 54 7.32 9.47 -7.65
N LYS A 55 7.29 9.98 -8.87
CA LYS A 55 7.00 11.39 -9.14
C LYS A 55 5.55 11.57 -9.56
N ASN A 56 5.00 12.75 -9.29
CA ASN A 56 3.65 13.13 -9.73
C ASN A 56 2.54 12.23 -9.14
N ILE A 57 2.75 11.77 -7.90
CA ILE A 57 1.74 11.00 -7.18
C ILE A 57 1.24 11.84 -6.01
N ASP A 58 -0.02 12.27 -6.09
CA ASP A 58 -0.61 13.18 -5.11
C ASP A 58 -0.84 12.54 -3.76
N ASN A 59 -1.08 11.24 -3.74
CA ASN A 59 -1.38 10.48 -2.53
C ASN A 59 -0.16 9.71 -2.00
N GLN A 60 1.03 10.27 -2.22
CA GLN A 60 2.27 9.77 -1.64
C GLN A 60 2.60 10.53 -0.35
N PHE A 61 2.97 9.79 0.69
CA PHE A 61 3.29 10.34 2.01
C PHE A 61 4.65 9.84 2.45
N GLN A 62 5.44 10.74 3.01
CA GLN A 62 6.74 10.36 3.56
C GLN A 62 6.57 9.66 4.90
N ILE A 63 7.34 8.59 5.14
CA ILE A 63 7.32 7.82 6.37
C ILE A 63 8.76 7.55 6.82
N ASP A 64 9.01 7.59 8.14
CA ASP A 64 10.30 7.20 8.68
C ASP A 64 10.47 5.69 8.56
N TYR A 65 11.69 5.26 8.22
CA TYR A 65 11.98 3.84 8.05
C TYR A 65 11.63 3.01 9.29
N LYS A 66 11.84 3.56 10.49
CA LYS A 66 11.53 2.86 11.73
C LYS A 66 10.03 2.53 11.85
N PHE A 67 9.16 3.39 11.34
CA PHE A 67 7.73 3.12 11.31
C PHE A 67 7.36 2.15 10.19
N LEU A 68 8.01 2.29 9.04
CA LEU A 68 7.80 1.38 7.93
C LEU A 68 8.14 -0.05 8.32
N LYS A 69 9.22 -0.25 9.07
CA LYS A 69 9.60 -1.58 9.57
C LYS A 69 8.51 -2.21 10.43
N LYS A 70 7.79 -1.40 11.21
CA LYS A 70 6.73 -1.90 12.09
C LYS A 70 5.51 -2.36 11.33
N ILE A 71 5.22 -1.77 10.18
CA ILE A 71 4.03 -2.07 9.38
C ILE A 71 4.32 -2.99 8.21
N SER A 72 5.58 -3.25 7.90
CA SER A 72 5.96 -4.12 6.79
C SER A 72 5.55 -5.56 7.06
N PHE A 73 5.14 -6.24 6.00
CA PHE A 73 4.83 -7.67 6.02
C PHE A 73 6.08 -8.53 5.76
N LEU A 74 7.18 -7.89 5.37
CA LEU A 74 8.40 -8.57 4.94
C LEU A 74 9.42 -8.62 6.07
N SER A 75 10.22 -9.70 6.10
CA SER A 75 11.35 -9.83 7.02
C SER A 75 12.40 -8.75 6.75
N ASN A 76 12.61 -8.43 5.47
CA ASN A 76 13.49 -7.35 5.03
C ASN A 76 12.65 -6.25 4.40
N PRO A 77 12.22 -5.26 5.19
CA PRO A 77 11.35 -4.21 4.66
C PRO A 77 12.02 -3.40 3.55
N THR A 78 11.20 -2.99 2.59
CA THR A 78 11.64 -2.09 1.53
C THR A 78 11.41 -0.64 1.95
N ASP A 79 11.66 0.31 1.04
CA ASP A 79 11.47 1.73 1.30
C ASP A 79 10.09 2.25 0.90
N HIS A 80 9.23 1.37 0.39
CA HIS A 80 7.91 1.76 -0.11
C HIS A 80 6.85 0.74 0.27
N ILE A 81 5.71 1.25 0.75
CA ILE A 81 4.52 0.45 1.02
C ILE A 81 3.33 1.17 0.39
N ALA A 82 2.53 0.46 -0.39
CA ALA A 82 1.36 1.03 -1.05
C ALA A 82 0.09 0.27 -0.66
N ILE A 83 -1.02 1.00 -0.63
CA ILE A 83 -2.35 0.43 -0.47
C ILE A 83 -3.07 0.60 -1.79
N PHE A 84 -3.53 -0.50 -2.36
CA PHE A 84 -4.30 -0.53 -3.60
C PHE A 84 -5.72 -1.01 -3.32
N GLN A 85 -6.66 -0.50 -4.10
CA GLN A 85 -8.03 -0.97 -4.04
C GLN A 85 -8.15 -2.30 -4.77
N LEU A 86 -8.89 -3.25 -4.17
CA LEU A 86 -9.20 -4.51 -4.83
C LEU A 86 -10.09 -4.21 -6.04
N LYS A 87 -9.78 -4.84 -7.17
CA LYS A 87 -10.66 -4.78 -8.33
C LYS A 87 -11.89 -5.62 -8.05
N GLU A 88 -13.06 -5.05 -8.27
CA GLU A 88 -14.26 -5.85 -8.26
C GLU A 88 -14.24 -6.77 -9.48
N ILE A 89 -14.07 -8.05 -9.19
CA ILE A 89 -14.28 -9.04 -10.24
C ILE A 89 -15.79 -9.19 -10.34
N GLN A 90 -16.35 -8.53 -11.32
CA GLN A 90 -17.71 -8.83 -11.70
C GLN A 90 -17.70 -10.20 -12.36
N PHE A 91 -18.10 -11.21 -11.60
CA PHE A 91 -18.50 -12.45 -12.20
C PHE A 91 -19.74 -12.16 -13.00
N MET A 92 -19.56 -11.95 -14.28
CA MET A 92 -20.64 -12.13 -15.19
C MET A 92 -20.99 -13.62 -15.13
N PRO A 93 -22.13 -14.00 -14.59
CA PRO A 93 -22.59 -15.36 -14.80
C PRO A 93 -22.82 -15.48 -16.29
N CYS A 94 -21.95 -16.18 -16.89
CA CYS A 94 -22.19 -16.56 -18.27
C CYS A 94 -23.40 -17.47 -18.28
#